data_4439eec38444aefe6cf3fff558cac2cd
#
_entry.id   4439eec38444aefe6cf3fff558cac2cd
#
_cell.length_a   1.000
_cell.length_b   1.000
_cell.length_c   1.000
_cell.angle_alpha   90.00
_cell.angle_beta   90.00
_cell.angle_gamma   90.00
#
_symmetry.space_group_name_H-M   'P 1'
#
loop_
_entity.id
_entity.type
_entity.pdbx_description
1 polymer ?
#
loop_
_entity_poly.entity_id
_entity_poly.type
_entity_poly.pdbx_seq_one_letter_code
_entity_poly.pdbx_strand_id
1 'polypeptide(L)'
;RLISSVIADDTGEAWAIAVNCGVKAKAFYEPASGLVWGLIHELRQAGQSGVDVAVLAEELQLRGDLEKIGGVQALSEMTASASTSANTRYYAELVVLLWEMRHTVKLAASLRESALDFSTRDKFAESAADIGRKLIGLGRKAAKQSLEEKIDSAKDEVLALASGKVDRSRWVPSGLERFDAQCKPFGAGGADDKFIVIGGGSGHGKSVALRQIARASLHQGQRVLAYVRETGVKGFCKMMASAEVGYDLDIEDQPVDRQKAFSDEMERMIEEWANKRLFCIENEAASPLATIEDLCSHARAWCHLHGTPDVILVDYLQIFDTDRKGLSNSEARVAFVSHQLQALQRELDCVMVVAAQLNESGLSESRQAKHDEDGKLIHRMPHRGDLRESQAIYHDADRMIFLYMPPEDTAGNSQVQPGLVRIEVWWYQEKRRTGRTSAVKAVFEKCYTRFVPHGDKRPAGTAPAPRAPSVADGVKFDKSKYLGGGS
;
A
#
# COMPACT_ATOMS: atom_id res chain seq x y z
N ARG A 1 36.19 5.04 16.51
CA ARG A 1 35.73 3.78 17.15
C ARG A 1 35.09 2.82 16.15
N LEU A 2 34.21 3.26 15.25
CA LEU A 2 33.64 2.36 14.24
C LEU A 2 34.71 1.76 13.32
N ILE A 3 35.60 2.60 12.78
CA ILE A 3 36.73 2.16 11.93
C ILE A 3 37.59 1.14 12.66
N SER A 4 37.98 1.42 13.91
CA SER A 4 38.81 0.51 14.69
C SER A 4 38.08 -0.79 15.04
N SER A 5 36.77 -0.79 15.31
CA SER A 5 36.04 -2.01 15.57
C SER A 5 35.89 -2.90 14.33
N VAL A 6 35.85 -2.30 13.12
CA VAL A 6 35.80 -3.03 11.84
C VAL A 6 37.20 -3.60 11.48
N ILE A 7 38.26 -2.89 11.79
CA ILE A 7 39.64 -3.38 11.60
C ILE A 7 40.03 -4.48 12.59
N ALA A 8 39.51 -4.42 13.83
CA ALA A 8 39.69 -5.45 14.84
C ALA A 8 38.97 -6.78 14.52
N ASP A 9 38.21 -6.84 13.45
CA ASP A 9 37.49 -8.03 12.99
C ASP A 9 38.05 -8.57 11.68
N ASP A 10 38.80 -9.67 11.77
CA ASP A 10 39.40 -10.34 10.60
C ASP A 10 38.34 -11.07 9.72
N THR A 11 37.19 -11.39 10.27
CA THR A 11 36.14 -12.16 9.58
C THR A 11 35.34 -11.33 8.56
N GLY A 12 35.33 -10.00 8.71
CA GLY A 12 34.52 -9.09 7.90
C GLY A 12 33.08 -8.94 8.37
N GLU A 13 32.69 -9.60 9.44
CA GLU A 13 31.33 -9.52 9.99
C GLU A 13 31.01 -8.11 10.49
N ALA A 14 31.95 -7.47 11.19
CA ALA A 14 31.80 -6.10 11.66
C ALA A 14 31.61 -5.10 10.52
N TRP A 15 32.34 -5.27 9.41
CA TRP A 15 32.14 -4.47 8.20
C TRP A 15 30.74 -4.70 7.63
N ALA A 16 30.29 -5.95 7.49
CA ALA A 16 28.98 -6.28 6.98
C ALA A 16 27.85 -5.68 7.85
N ILE A 17 27.98 -5.74 9.18
CA ILE A 17 27.07 -5.09 10.12
C ILE A 17 27.02 -3.58 9.87
N ALA A 18 28.14 -2.91 9.73
CA ALA A 18 28.20 -1.47 9.52
C ALA A 18 27.59 -1.05 8.16
N VAL A 19 27.85 -1.82 7.10
CA VAL A 19 27.24 -1.61 5.78
C VAL A 19 25.73 -1.81 5.85
N ASN A 20 25.24 -2.85 6.53
CA ASN A 20 23.82 -3.12 6.73
C ASN A 20 23.14 -2.02 7.57
N CYS A 21 23.84 -1.39 8.51
CA CYS A 21 23.37 -0.18 9.20
C CYS A 21 23.30 1.06 8.29
N GLY A 22 23.80 1.00 7.06
CA GLY A 22 23.76 2.09 6.09
C GLY A 22 24.95 3.07 6.18
N VAL A 23 26.05 2.70 6.83
CA VAL A 23 27.25 3.54 6.91
C VAL A 23 27.85 3.72 5.50
N LYS A 24 28.04 4.98 5.11
CA LYS A 24 28.68 5.39 3.86
C LYS A 24 29.84 6.35 4.19
N ALA A 25 30.80 6.50 3.31
CA ALA A 25 31.95 7.42 3.52
C ALA A 25 31.50 8.85 3.90
N LYS A 26 30.46 9.36 3.26
CA LYS A 26 29.84 10.68 3.54
C LYS A 26 29.16 10.80 4.92
N ALA A 27 28.96 9.70 5.63
CA ALA A 27 28.32 9.71 6.94
C ALA A 27 29.28 10.20 8.05
N PHE A 28 30.58 10.11 7.81
CA PHE A 28 31.58 10.59 8.77
C PHE A 28 31.64 12.12 8.78
N TYR A 29 31.86 12.68 9.97
CA TYR A 29 32.01 14.13 10.14
C TYR A 29 33.38 14.59 9.62
N GLU A 30 34.41 13.84 9.95
CA GLU A 30 35.78 14.11 9.50
C GLU A 30 36.02 13.51 8.13
N PRO A 31 36.44 14.30 7.13
CA PRO A 31 36.74 13.81 5.79
C PRO A 31 37.77 12.67 5.76
N ALA A 32 38.77 12.72 6.65
CA ALA A 32 39.79 11.70 6.83
C ALA A 32 39.17 10.33 7.18
N SER A 33 38.26 10.31 8.15
CA SER A 33 37.53 9.08 8.52
C SER A 33 36.66 8.55 7.37
N GLY A 34 36.10 9.45 6.57
CA GLY A 34 35.32 9.09 5.36
C GLY A 34 36.21 8.44 4.29
N LEU A 35 37.41 8.96 4.05
CA LEU A 35 38.38 8.39 3.10
C LEU A 35 38.84 6.99 3.55
N VAL A 36 39.21 6.83 4.82
CA VAL A 36 39.60 5.52 5.36
C VAL A 36 38.46 4.51 5.28
N TRP A 37 37.24 4.91 5.61
CA TRP A 37 36.06 4.05 5.48
C TRP A 37 35.83 3.64 4.03
N GLY A 38 35.93 4.58 3.07
CA GLY A 38 35.79 4.31 1.64
C GLY A 38 36.77 3.24 1.17
N LEU A 39 38.02 3.34 1.57
CA LEU A 39 39.05 2.37 1.23
C LEU A 39 38.79 1.01 1.87
N ILE A 40 38.41 0.94 3.16
CA ILE A 40 38.03 -0.33 3.81
C ILE A 40 36.88 -0.98 3.04
N HIS A 41 35.89 -0.20 2.63
CA HIS A 41 34.73 -0.69 1.90
C HIS A 41 35.11 -1.28 0.54
N GLU A 42 35.97 -0.62 -0.21
CA GLU A 42 36.50 -1.10 -1.50
C GLU A 42 37.30 -2.39 -1.35
N LEU A 43 38.24 -2.45 -0.40
CA LEU A 43 39.07 -3.62 -0.17
C LEU A 43 38.24 -4.84 0.25
N ARG A 44 37.29 -4.66 1.15
CA ARG A 44 36.37 -5.71 1.59
C ARG A 44 35.43 -6.18 0.46
N GLN A 45 34.97 -5.27 -0.39
CA GLN A 45 34.18 -5.65 -1.59
C GLN A 45 35.01 -6.44 -2.62
N ALA A 46 36.31 -6.15 -2.72
CA ALA A 46 37.25 -6.91 -3.56
C ALA A 46 37.62 -8.29 -2.97
N GLY A 47 37.06 -8.66 -1.82
CA GLY A 47 37.28 -9.97 -1.18
C GLY A 47 38.54 -10.04 -0.30
N GLN A 48 39.17 -8.90 0.02
CA GLN A 48 40.37 -8.89 0.86
C GLN A 48 39.98 -9.15 2.33
N SER A 49 40.48 -10.23 2.91
CA SER A 49 40.15 -10.66 4.28
C SER A 49 40.96 -9.92 5.37
N GLY A 50 42.22 -9.66 5.15
CA GLY A 50 43.07 -8.95 6.09
C GLY A 50 43.20 -7.47 5.74
N VAL A 51 42.39 -6.59 6.35
CA VAL A 51 42.48 -5.14 6.17
C VAL A 51 42.97 -4.55 7.50
N ASP A 52 44.32 -4.44 7.63
CA ASP A 52 44.97 -3.86 8.78
C ASP A 52 45.52 -2.46 8.49
N VAL A 53 46.15 -1.86 9.50
CA VAL A 53 46.74 -0.49 9.42
C VAL A 53 47.85 -0.41 8.36
N ALA A 54 48.60 -1.49 8.17
CA ALA A 54 49.74 -1.49 7.24
C ALA A 54 49.20 -1.51 5.78
N VAL A 55 48.21 -2.36 5.50
CA VAL A 55 47.54 -2.41 4.19
C VAL A 55 46.87 -1.07 3.86
N LEU A 56 46.19 -0.46 4.84
CA LEU A 56 45.56 0.85 4.64
C LEU A 56 46.56 1.94 4.36
N ALA A 57 47.69 1.95 5.09
CA ALA A 57 48.74 2.95 4.90
C ALA A 57 49.40 2.83 3.51
N GLU A 58 49.69 1.62 3.05
CA GLU A 58 50.24 1.35 1.73
C GLU A 58 49.29 1.79 0.59
N GLU A 59 48.02 1.40 0.68
CA GLU A 59 47.02 1.77 -0.29
C GLU A 59 46.76 3.30 -0.33
N LEU A 60 46.69 3.94 0.82
CA LEU A 60 46.57 5.40 0.91
C LEU A 60 47.78 6.13 0.35
N GLN A 61 48.99 5.58 0.56
CA GLN A 61 50.24 6.12 0.00
C GLN A 61 50.23 6.02 -1.53
N LEU A 62 49.84 4.85 -2.08
CA LEU A 62 49.77 4.65 -3.53
C LEU A 62 48.76 5.60 -4.19
N ARG A 63 47.65 5.90 -3.53
CA ARG A 63 46.61 6.84 -4.01
C ARG A 63 46.98 8.32 -3.77
N GLY A 64 48.00 8.64 -3.05
CA GLY A 64 48.38 10.00 -2.66
C GLY A 64 47.41 10.65 -1.65
N ASP A 65 46.69 9.83 -0.90
CA ASP A 65 45.67 10.26 0.07
C ASP A 65 46.21 10.20 1.54
N LEU A 66 47.37 9.57 1.79
CA LEU A 66 47.91 9.39 3.13
C LEU A 66 48.16 10.73 3.85
N GLU A 67 48.69 11.72 3.14
CA GLU A 67 48.92 13.05 3.71
C GLU A 67 47.61 13.80 4.01
N LYS A 68 46.55 13.53 3.20
CA LYS A 68 45.24 14.16 3.40
C LYS A 68 44.53 13.70 4.67
N ILE A 69 44.90 12.52 5.18
CA ILE A 69 44.34 12.00 6.44
C ILE A 69 45.21 12.34 7.65
N GLY A 70 46.36 13.00 7.46
CA GLY A 70 47.32 13.37 8.53
C GLY A 70 48.43 12.36 8.72
N GLY A 71 48.75 11.53 7.71
CA GLY A 71 49.83 10.56 7.70
C GLY A 71 49.56 9.28 8.49
N VAL A 72 50.60 8.45 8.62
CA VAL A 72 50.52 7.15 9.31
C VAL A 72 50.13 7.27 10.77
N GLN A 73 50.56 8.33 11.44
CA GLN A 73 50.24 8.56 12.85
C GLN A 73 48.74 8.75 13.06
N ALA A 74 48.10 9.60 12.28
CA ALA A 74 46.67 9.84 12.35
C ALA A 74 45.85 8.56 12.02
N LEU A 75 46.30 7.77 11.03
CA LEU A 75 45.71 6.47 10.73
C LEU A 75 45.82 5.51 11.93
N SER A 76 46.97 5.44 12.56
CA SER A 76 47.18 4.61 13.77
C SER A 76 46.28 5.03 14.93
N GLU A 77 46.12 6.34 15.17
CA GLU A 77 45.19 6.85 16.20
C GLU A 77 43.72 6.52 15.91
N MET A 78 43.28 6.63 14.63
CA MET A 78 41.95 6.26 14.23
C MET A 78 41.65 4.76 14.47
N THR A 79 42.64 3.91 14.31
CA THR A 79 42.49 2.46 14.38
C THR A 79 42.71 1.88 15.78
N ALA A 80 43.38 2.59 16.65
CA ALA A 80 43.69 2.14 18.01
C ALA A 80 42.55 2.29 19.04
N SER A 81 41.43 2.94 18.66
CA SER A 81 40.41 3.40 19.63
C SER A 81 39.45 2.33 20.14
N ALA A 82 39.45 1.12 19.56
CA ALA A 82 38.64 -0.03 20.00
C ALA A 82 39.46 -1.32 19.92
N SER A 83 39.33 -2.15 20.93
CA SER A 83 39.99 -3.45 21.02
C SER A 83 39.08 -4.63 20.65
N THR A 84 37.83 -4.36 20.29
CA THR A 84 36.79 -5.40 19.99
C THR A 84 35.78 -4.92 19.00
N SER A 85 35.26 -5.85 18.19
CA SER A 85 34.16 -5.67 17.25
C SER A 85 32.75 -5.73 17.88
N ALA A 86 32.64 -6.09 19.17
CA ALA A 86 31.35 -6.36 19.85
C ALA A 86 30.35 -5.19 19.79
N ASN A 87 30.81 -3.94 19.74
CA ASN A 87 29.97 -2.73 19.73
C ASN A 87 29.82 -2.11 18.32
N THR A 88 30.19 -2.81 17.26
CA THR A 88 30.18 -2.28 15.89
C THR A 88 28.79 -1.75 15.49
N ARG A 89 27.74 -2.50 15.78
CA ARG A 89 26.36 -2.09 15.48
C ARG A 89 26.04 -0.74 16.13
N TYR A 90 26.33 -0.59 17.43
CA TYR A 90 26.07 0.65 18.14
C TYR A 90 26.81 1.86 17.53
N TYR A 91 28.10 1.68 17.21
CA TYR A 91 28.87 2.76 16.59
C TYR A 91 28.40 3.07 15.17
N ALA A 92 28.01 2.06 14.40
CA ALA A 92 27.45 2.23 13.06
C ALA A 92 26.15 3.04 13.08
N GLU A 93 25.24 2.67 13.97
CA GLU A 93 23.96 3.37 14.15
C GLU A 93 24.17 4.82 14.60
N LEU A 94 25.10 5.06 15.52
CA LEU A 94 25.45 6.40 15.97
C LEU A 94 26.02 7.27 14.85
N VAL A 95 26.92 6.73 14.01
CA VAL A 95 27.48 7.46 12.86
C VAL A 95 26.38 7.85 11.87
N VAL A 96 25.45 6.94 11.57
CA VAL A 96 24.34 7.21 10.66
C VAL A 96 23.38 8.23 11.25
N LEU A 97 23.00 8.09 12.53
CA LEU A 97 22.13 9.06 13.22
C LEU A 97 22.71 10.48 13.19
N LEU A 98 23.98 10.63 13.56
CA LEU A 98 24.64 11.92 13.56
C LEU A 98 24.77 12.52 12.15
N TRP A 99 24.93 11.68 11.13
CA TRP A 99 24.89 12.13 9.74
C TRP A 99 23.49 12.62 9.33
N GLU A 100 22.45 11.86 9.66
CA GLU A 100 21.05 12.23 9.38
C GLU A 100 20.71 13.57 10.05
N MET A 101 21.09 13.78 11.32
CA MET A 101 20.88 15.04 12.03
C MET A 101 21.59 16.22 11.32
N ARG A 102 22.87 16.06 10.95
CA ARG A 102 23.62 17.10 10.20
C ARG A 102 23.00 17.36 8.83
N HIS A 103 22.55 16.32 8.16
CA HIS A 103 21.93 16.46 6.83
C HIS A 103 20.59 17.17 6.91
N THR A 104 19.79 16.87 7.94
CA THR A 104 18.54 17.58 8.24
C THR A 104 18.76 19.07 8.44
N VAL A 105 19.79 19.45 9.21
CA VAL A 105 20.14 20.87 9.42
C VAL A 105 20.53 21.55 8.10
N LYS A 106 21.30 20.88 7.24
CA LYS A 106 21.65 21.41 5.91
C LYS A 106 20.42 21.59 5.01
N LEU A 107 19.52 20.62 4.99
CA LEU A 107 18.28 20.70 4.22
C LEU A 107 17.37 21.83 4.72
N ALA A 108 17.26 22.01 6.04
CA ALA A 108 16.53 23.11 6.64
C ALA A 108 17.11 24.48 6.26
N ALA A 109 18.45 24.60 6.25
CA ALA A 109 19.14 25.80 5.80
C ALA A 109 18.85 26.10 4.31
N SER A 110 18.91 25.08 3.44
CA SER A 110 18.58 25.22 2.02
C SER A 110 17.12 25.62 1.81
N LEU A 111 16.19 25.08 2.59
CA LEU A 111 14.79 25.48 2.55
C LEU A 111 14.62 26.95 2.93
N ARG A 112 15.31 27.38 3.99
CA ARG A 112 15.30 28.80 4.42
C ARG A 112 15.86 29.72 3.32
N GLU A 113 16.96 29.34 2.68
CA GLU A 113 17.54 30.12 1.57
C GLU A 113 16.57 30.22 0.39
N SER A 114 15.94 29.10 -0.01
CA SER A 114 14.91 29.09 -1.06
C SER A 114 13.70 29.95 -0.70
N ALA A 115 13.30 30.02 0.58
CA ALA A 115 12.19 30.84 1.04
C ALA A 115 12.53 32.35 1.03
N LEU A 116 13.80 32.71 1.13
CA LEU A 116 14.29 34.08 1.07
C LEU A 116 14.62 34.53 -0.37
N ASP A 117 14.69 33.61 -1.33
CA ASP A 117 14.87 33.91 -2.74
C ASP A 117 13.52 34.22 -3.37
N PHE A 118 13.21 35.51 -3.53
CA PHE A 118 11.95 36.04 -4.10
C PHE A 118 11.83 35.88 -5.62
N SER A 119 12.62 35.03 -6.26
CA SER A 119 12.70 34.96 -7.72
C SER A 119 11.42 34.48 -8.38
N THR A 120 10.77 33.41 -7.89
CA THR A 120 9.42 32.98 -8.32
C THR A 120 8.79 32.00 -7.31
N ARG A 121 7.44 32.04 -7.19
CA ARG A 121 6.66 31.11 -6.37
C ARG A 121 6.85 29.64 -6.80
N ASP A 122 6.95 29.39 -8.10
CA ASP A 122 7.06 28.02 -8.65
C ASP A 122 8.41 27.41 -8.31
N LYS A 123 9.51 28.16 -8.38
CA LYS A 123 10.84 27.68 -7.98
C LYS A 123 10.92 27.37 -6.49
N PHE A 124 10.26 28.17 -5.64
CA PHE A 124 10.18 27.88 -4.23
C PHE A 124 9.39 26.59 -3.98
N ALA A 125 8.23 26.40 -4.62
CA ALA A 125 7.40 25.22 -4.47
C ALA A 125 8.15 23.95 -4.90
N GLU A 126 8.87 23.99 -6.02
CA GLU A 126 9.71 22.88 -6.51
C GLU A 126 10.84 22.54 -5.53
N SER A 127 11.57 23.56 -5.04
CA SER A 127 12.65 23.40 -4.07
C SER A 127 12.13 22.84 -2.74
N ALA A 128 11.01 23.34 -2.24
CA ALA A 128 10.39 22.89 -1.00
C ALA A 128 9.92 21.43 -1.10
N ALA A 129 9.32 21.04 -2.24
CA ALA A 129 8.92 19.67 -2.49
C ALA A 129 10.12 18.71 -2.54
N ASP A 130 11.21 19.10 -3.22
CA ASP A 130 12.43 18.28 -3.29
C ASP A 130 13.09 18.11 -1.91
N ILE A 131 13.20 19.20 -1.14
CA ILE A 131 13.74 19.16 0.22
C ILE A 131 12.84 18.31 1.12
N GLY A 132 11.51 18.44 1.01
CA GLY A 132 10.55 17.62 1.73
C GLY A 132 10.74 16.12 1.45
N ARG A 133 10.88 15.72 0.19
CA ARG A 133 11.19 14.32 -0.20
C ARG A 133 12.49 13.82 0.44
N LYS A 134 13.54 14.64 0.44
CA LYS A 134 14.84 14.29 1.07
C LYS A 134 14.72 14.14 2.58
N LEU A 135 13.97 15.02 3.26
CA LEU A 135 13.73 14.94 4.71
C LEU A 135 12.96 13.67 5.10
N ILE A 136 11.89 13.34 4.36
CA ILE A 136 11.13 12.11 4.55
C ILE A 136 12.02 10.86 4.36
N GLY A 137 12.97 10.91 3.41
CA GLY A 137 13.91 9.82 3.15
C GLY A 137 14.94 9.58 4.27
N LEU A 138 15.22 10.56 5.14
CA LEU A 138 16.19 10.42 6.23
C LEU A 138 15.65 9.62 7.42
N GLY A 139 14.34 9.71 7.71
CA GLY A 139 13.73 8.99 8.84
C GLY A 139 13.49 7.50 8.61
N ARG A 140 13.89 6.97 7.44
CA ARG A 140 13.59 5.61 7.02
C ARG A 140 14.73 4.64 7.26
N LYS A 141 14.89 4.22 8.48
CA LYS A 141 15.42 2.89 8.76
C LYS A 141 14.24 1.91 8.88
N ALA A 142 13.82 1.32 7.77
CA ALA A 142 13.38 -0.05 7.85
C ALA A 142 14.63 -0.81 8.32
N ALA A 143 14.65 -1.24 9.57
CA ALA A 143 15.63 -2.20 10.03
C ALA A 143 15.56 -3.36 9.04
N LYS A 144 16.60 -3.58 8.26
CA LYS A 144 16.69 -4.77 7.42
C LYS A 144 16.76 -5.92 8.41
N GLN A 145 15.63 -6.58 8.64
CA GLN A 145 15.58 -7.81 9.40
C GLN A 145 16.58 -8.78 8.79
N SER A 146 17.35 -9.42 9.63
CA SER A 146 18.25 -10.49 9.20
C SER A 146 17.45 -11.61 8.53
N LEU A 147 18.08 -12.45 7.74
CA LEU A 147 17.40 -13.62 7.16
C LEU A 147 16.83 -14.52 8.26
N GLU A 148 17.54 -14.67 9.35
CA GLU A 148 17.14 -15.45 10.52
C GLU A 148 15.87 -14.88 11.18
N GLU A 149 15.83 -13.57 11.45
CA GLU A 149 14.62 -12.89 11.97
C GLU A 149 13.42 -13.03 11.04
N LYS A 150 13.62 -13.04 9.72
CA LYS A 150 12.55 -13.26 8.74
C LYS A 150 12.03 -14.69 8.74
N ILE A 151 12.93 -15.68 8.88
CA ILE A 151 12.57 -17.10 8.98
C ILE A 151 11.81 -17.36 10.28
N ASP A 152 12.26 -16.80 11.40
CA ASP A 152 11.56 -16.93 12.69
C ASP A 152 10.19 -16.26 12.66
N SER A 153 10.07 -15.08 12.08
CA SER A 153 8.79 -14.41 11.88
C SER A 153 7.83 -15.25 11.02
N ALA A 154 8.32 -15.84 9.92
CA ALA A 154 7.52 -16.71 9.07
C ALA A 154 7.09 -18.00 9.80
N LYS A 155 7.96 -18.57 10.61
CA LYS A 155 7.66 -19.74 11.45
C LYS A 155 6.58 -19.41 12.50
N ASP A 156 6.70 -18.25 13.17
CA ASP A 156 5.72 -17.81 14.16
C ASP A 156 4.35 -17.58 13.52
N GLU A 157 4.30 -17.01 12.30
CA GLU A 157 3.07 -16.85 11.53
C GLU A 157 2.41 -18.21 11.21
N VAL A 158 3.20 -19.19 10.74
CA VAL A 158 2.69 -20.54 10.44
C VAL A 158 2.18 -21.23 11.72
N LEU A 159 2.90 -21.12 12.84
CA LEU A 159 2.48 -21.67 14.12
C LEU A 159 1.21 -21.00 14.66
N ALA A 160 1.08 -19.70 14.51
CA ALA A 160 -0.13 -18.95 14.86
C ALA A 160 -1.33 -19.41 14.01
N LEU A 161 -1.14 -19.60 12.71
CA LEU A 161 -2.15 -20.16 11.81
C LEU A 161 -2.57 -21.57 12.23
N ALA A 162 -1.61 -22.45 12.50
CA ALA A 162 -1.87 -23.84 12.92
C ALA A 162 -2.58 -23.93 14.29
N SER A 163 -2.24 -23.04 15.22
CA SER A 163 -2.84 -23.00 16.57
C SER A 163 -4.17 -22.22 16.64
N GLY A 164 -4.61 -21.60 15.55
CA GLY A 164 -5.81 -20.76 15.52
C GLY A 164 -5.68 -19.43 16.28
N LYS A 165 -4.47 -19.07 16.72
CA LYS A 165 -4.15 -17.83 17.46
C LYS A 165 -3.77 -16.68 16.54
N VAL A 166 -4.38 -16.59 15.38
CA VAL A 166 -4.10 -15.53 14.39
C VAL A 166 -4.73 -14.22 14.84
N ASP A 167 -3.96 -13.16 14.85
CA ASP A 167 -4.50 -11.82 15.00
C ASP A 167 -5.22 -11.42 13.69
N ARG A 168 -6.55 -11.41 13.75
CA ARG A 168 -7.42 -11.07 12.62
C ARG A 168 -7.79 -9.60 12.58
N SER A 169 -7.34 -8.81 13.54
CA SER A 169 -7.66 -7.37 13.64
C SER A 169 -7.16 -6.58 12.43
N ARG A 170 -6.08 -7.04 11.80
CA ARG A 170 -5.48 -6.45 10.60
C ARG A 170 -6.02 -7.00 9.27
N TRP A 171 -6.95 -7.95 9.31
CA TRP A 171 -7.57 -8.47 8.09
C TRP A 171 -8.65 -7.51 7.61
N VAL A 172 -8.58 -7.14 6.36
CA VAL A 172 -9.51 -6.18 5.73
C VAL A 172 -10.63 -6.94 5.04
N PRO A 173 -11.90 -6.77 5.46
CA PRO A 173 -13.04 -7.45 4.87
C PRO A 173 -13.38 -6.87 3.49
N SER A 174 -13.87 -7.71 2.58
CA SER A 174 -14.38 -7.26 1.29
C SER A 174 -15.75 -6.57 1.39
N GLY A 175 -16.44 -6.78 2.51
CA GLY A 175 -17.83 -6.36 2.72
C GLY A 175 -18.86 -7.31 2.08
N LEU A 176 -18.43 -8.42 1.50
CA LEU A 176 -19.26 -9.54 1.07
C LEU A 176 -18.90 -10.78 1.88
N GLU A 177 -19.69 -11.12 2.90
CA GLU A 177 -19.41 -12.24 3.80
C GLU A 177 -19.13 -13.55 3.05
N ARG A 178 -19.89 -13.83 1.99
CA ARG A 178 -19.70 -15.03 1.19
C ARG A 178 -18.37 -15.03 0.44
N PHE A 179 -17.90 -13.87 -0.02
CA PHE A 179 -16.58 -13.74 -0.64
C PHE A 179 -15.48 -13.94 0.40
N ASP A 180 -15.61 -13.32 1.55
CA ASP A 180 -14.65 -13.46 2.66
C ASP A 180 -14.58 -14.89 3.20
N ALA A 181 -15.72 -15.60 3.23
CA ALA A 181 -15.77 -17.01 3.64
C ALA A 181 -15.04 -17.93 2.64
N GLN A 182 -15.17 -17.69 1.32
CA GLN A 182 -14.55 -18.51 0.27
C GLN A 182 -13.09 -18.10 -0.04
N CYS A 183 -12.85 -16.79 -0.14
CA CYS A 183 -11.58 -16.23 -0.58
C CYS A 183 -10.71 -15.75 0.58
N LYS A 184 -11.23 -15.71 1.81
CA LYS A 184 -10.70 -15.07 3.03
C LYS A 184 -10.57 -13.54 2.87
N PRO A 185 -10.67 -12.76 3.94
CA PRO A 185 -10.39 -11.32 3.94
C PRO A 185 -8.99 -11.00 3.41
N PHE A 186 -8.75 -9.78 2.99
CA PHE A 186 -7.47 -9.33 2.49
C PHE A 186 -6.44 -9.24 3.62
N GLY A 187 -5.19 -9.60 3.32
CA GLY A 187 -4.13 -9.68 4.32
C GLY A 187 -4.13 -10.97 5.15
N ALA A 188 -5.12 -11.85 4.96
CA ALA A 188 -5.21 -13.13 5.67
C ALA A 188 -4.14 -14.15 5.26
N GLY A 189 -3.44 -13.92 4.15
CA GLY A 189 -2.32 -14.72 3.65
C GLY A 189 -0.95 -14.12 3.97
N GLY A 190 -0.86 -13.16 4.90
CA GLY A 190 0.39 -12.54 5.30
C GLY A 190 0.88 -11.47 4.31
N ALA A 191 2.19 -11.29 4.21
CA ALA A 191 2.82 -10.23 3.42
C ALA A 191 2.49 -10.29 1.91
N ASP A 192 2.28 -11.51 1.37
CA ASP A 192 1.98 -11.75 -0.04
C ASP A 192 0.47 -11.73 -0.35
N ASP A 193 -0.34 -11.05 0.46
CA ASP A 193 -1.79 -11.00 0.34
C ASP A 193 -2.36 -9.59 0.61
N LYS A 194 -1.53 -8.56 0.40
CA LYS A 194 -1.84 -7.18 0.79
C LYS A 194 -1.98 -6.21 -0.38
N PHE A 195 -1.45 -6.53 -1.58
CA PHE A 195 -1.65 -5.71 -2.78
C PHE A 195 -2.76 -6.29 -3.65
N ILE A 196 -3.95 -5.70 -3.56
CA ILE A 196 -5.19 -6.19 -4.17
C ILE A 196 -5.55 -5.30 -5.34
N VAL A 197 -5.83 -5.87 -6.50
CA VAL A 197 -6.34 -5.13 -7.66
C VAL A 197 -7.75 -5.60 -8.01
N ILE A 198 -8.67 -4.64 -8.14
CA ILE A 198 -10.05 -4.86 -8.55
C ILE A 198 -10.22 -4.34 -9.97
N GLY A 199 -10.25 -5.26 -10.94
CA GLY A 199 -10.48 -4.98 -12.34
C GLY A 199 -11.95 -5.00 -12.71
N GLY A 200 -12.37 -4.11 -13.60
CA GLY A 200 -13.75 -4.10 -14.10
C GLY A 200 -13.95 -3.06 -15.19
N GLY A 201 -14.98 -3.25 -16.01
CA GLY A 201 -15.41 -2.28 -17.01
C GLY A 201 -15.94 -0.99 -16.40
N SER A 202 -16.17 0.00 -17.25
CA SER A 202 -16.90 1.21 -16.84
C SER A 202 -18.30 0.81 -16.35
N GLY A 203 -18.74 1.34 -15.21
CA GLY A 203 -20.04 1.02 -14.62
C GLY A 203 -20.16 -0.37 -13.97
N HIS A 204 -19.11 -1.22 -13.95
CA HIS A 204 -19.14 -2.53 -13.28
C HIS A 204 -19.00 -2.48 -11.76
N GLY A 205 -18.98 -1.29 -11.16
CA GLY A 205 -19.01 -1.13 -9.71
C GLY A 205 -17.64 -1.16 -9.01
N LYS A 206 -16.53 -0.86 -9.71
CA LYS A 206 -15.20 -0.78 -9.09
C LYS A 206 -15.16 0.17 -7.88
N SER A 207 -15.58 1.42 -8.07
CA SER A 207 -15.65 2.42 -7.00
C SER A 207 -16.66 2.04 -5.92
N VAL A 208 -17.73 1.28 -6.28
CA VAL A 208 -18.67 0.69 -5.31
C VAL A 208 -17.97 -0.35 -4.44
N ALA A 209 -17.16 -1.22 -5.04
CA ALA A 209 -16.40 -2.23 -4.30
C ALA A 209 -15.41 -1.57 -3.32
N LEU A 210 -14.69 -0.52 -3.74
CA LEU A 210 -13.80 0.23 -2.85
C LEU A 210 -14.57 0.85 -1.67
N ARG A 211 -15.72 1.49 -1.92
CA ARG A 211 -16.57 2.04 -0.84
C ARG A 211 -17.10 0.97 0.09
N GLN A 212 -17.47 -0.20 -0.45
CA GLN A 212 -17.93 -1.32 0.36
C GLN A 212 -16.83 -1.86 1.27
N ILE A 213 -15.60 -1.99 0.78
CA ILE A 213 -14.42 -2.35 1.57
C ILE A 213 -14.17 -1.29 2.65
N ALA A 214 -14.22 0.01 2.29
CA ALA A 214 -14.07 1.11 3.25
C ALA A 214 -15.08 0.99 4.39
N ARG A 215 -16.36 0.83 4.06
CA ARG A 215 -17.45 0.69 5.05
C ARG A 215 -17.23 -0.53 5.95
N ALA A 216 -16.95 -1.68 5.37
CA ALA A 216 -16.72 -2.89 6.12
C ALA A 216 -15.52 -2.78 7.08
N SER A 217 -14.44 -2.13 6.64
CA SER A 217 -13.26 -1.84 7.47
C SER A 217 -13.59 -0.88 8.61
N LEU A 218 -14.27 0.23 8.31
CA LEU A 218 -14.67 1.22 9.31
C LEU A 218 -15.57 0.62 10.39
N HIS A 219 -16.46 -0.30 10.02
CA HIS A 219 -17.30 -1.03 10.97
C HIS A 219 -16.52 -1.98 11.88
N GLN A 220 -15.35 -2.46 11.44
CA GLN A 220 -14.41 -3.19 12.27
C GLN A 220 -13.50 -2.29 13.12
N GLY A 221 -13.69 -0.97 13.05
CA GLY A 221 -12.86 -0.01 13.75
C GLY A 221 -11.51 0.26 13.12
N GLN A 222 -11.30 -0.22 11.90
CA GLN A 222 -10.08 -0.01 11.12
C GLN A 222 -9.99 1.40 10.57
N ARG A 223 -8.77 1.86 10.30
CA ARG A 223 -8.47 3.14 9.67
C ARG A 223 -8.33 2.99 8.18
N VAL A 224 -9.03 3.82 7.43
CA VAL A 224 -9.09 3.83 5.96
C VAL A 224 -8.51 5.13 5.42
N LEU A 225 -7.51 5.04 4.54
CA LEU A 225 -7.02 6.15 3.74
C LEU A 225 -7.43 5.95 2.28
N ALA A 226 -8.29 6.81 1.74
CA ALA A 226 -8.85 6.67 0.40
C ALA A 226 -8.42 7.83 -0.52
N TYR A 227 -7.83 7.50 -1.67
CA TYR A 227 -7.51 8.42 -2.75
C TYR A 227 -8.63 8.35 -3.80
N VAL A 228 -9.52 9.36 -3.80
CA VAL A 228 -10.77 9.37 -4.57
C VAL A 228 -10.75 10.49 -5.62
N ARG A 229 -10.14 10.22 -6.76
CA ARG A 229 -9.99 11.22 -7.83
C ARG A 229 -11.18 11.31 -8.78
N GLU A 230 -11.93 10.22 -8.96
CA GLU A 230 -13.02 10.17 -9.95
C GLU A 230 -14.31 10.81 -9.40
N THR A 231 -14.71 10.48 -8.17
CA THR A 231 -15.99 10.94 -7.59
C THR A 231 -15.86 12.09 -6.61
N GLY A 232 -14.65 12.42 -6.18
CA GLY A 232 -14.38 13.39 -5.11
C GLY A 232 -14.86 12.92 -3.73
N VAL A 233 -14.38 13.57 -2.68
CA VAL A 233 -14.69 13.22 -1.27
C VAL A 233 -16.18 13.33 -0.98
N LYS A 234 -16.82 14.42 -1.43
CA LYS A 234 -18.25 14.66 -1.20
C LYS A 234 -19.13 13.55 -1.79
N GLY A 235 -18.85 13.16 -3.04
CA GLY A 235 -19.54 12.07 -3.71
C GLY A 235 -19.30 10.72 -3.03
N PHE A 236 -18.06 10.46 -2.65
CA PHE A 236 -17.67 9.23 -1.95
C PHE A 236 -18.45 9.06 -0.64
N CYS A 237 -18.49 10.08 0.21
CA CYS A 237 -19.20 10.04 1.49
C CYS A 237 -20.73 9.92 1.32
N LYS A 238 -21.35 10.68 0.39
CA LYS A 238 -22.78 10.57 0.10
C LYS A 238 -23.17 9.15 -0.33
N MET A 239 -22.38 8.55 -1.22
CA MET A 239 -22.64 7.17 -1.70
C MET A 239 -22.39 6.13 -0.60
N MET A 240 -21.48 6.36 0.33
CA MET A 240 -21.33 5.50 1.51
C MET A 240 -22.56 5.54 2.40
N ALA A 241 -23.07 6.73 2.72
CA ALA A 241 -24.29 6.88 3.52
C ALA A 241 -25.52 6.30 2.81
N SER A 242 -25.66 6.56 1.50
CA SER A 242 -26.71 5.94 0.67
C SER A 242 -26.71 4.42 0.79
N ALA A 243 -25.54 3.82 0.69
CA ALA A 243 -25.37 2.36 0.78
C ALA A 243 -25.71 1.81 2.17
N GLU A 244 -25.51 2.58 3.24
CA GLU A 244 -25.85 2.16 4.59
C GLU A 244 -27.36 2.11 4.84
N VAL A 245 -28.05 3.19 4.52
CA VAL A 245 -29.47 3.32 4.86
C VAL A 245 -30.41 2.95 3.72
N GLY A 246 -29.87 2.64 2.52
CA GLY A 246 -30.68 2.37 1.35
C GLY A 246 -31.42 3.61 0.85
N TYR A 247 -30.71 4.75 0.80
CA TYR A 247 -31.24 6.01 0.28
C TYR A 247 -30.88 6.15 -1.20
N ASP A 248 -31.89 6.35 -2.05
CA ASP A 248 -31.67 6.57 -3.48
C ASP A 248 -31.35 8.04 -3.75
N LEU A 249 -30.13 8.31 -4.22
CA LEU A 249 -29.66 9.67 -4.48
C LEU A 249 -30.26 10.31 -5.74
N ASP A 250 -30.88 9.49 -6.63
CA ASP A 250 -31.46 9.94 -7.90
C ASP A 250 -32.94 10.34 -7.77
N ILE A 251 -33.59 10.07 -6.62
CA ILE A 251 -34.97 10.43 -6.35
C ILE A 251 -35.02 11.72 -5.54
N GLU A 252 -35.63 12.77 -6.12
CA GLU A 252 -35.73 14.10 -5.47
C GLU A 252 -36.68 14.09 -4.27
N ASP A 253 -37.85 13.44 -4.37
CA ASP A 253 -38.89 13.43 -3.36
C ASP A 253 -38.94 12.11 -2.56
N GLN A 254 -37.88 11.83 -1.82
CA GLN A 254 -37.87 10.68 -0.91
C GLN A 254 -38.77 10.91 0.30
N PRO A 255 -39.39 9.85 0.88
CA PRO A 255 -40.11 9.93 2.13
C PRO A 255 -39.30 10.60 3.25
N VAL A 256 -39.95 11.39 4.09
CA VAL A 256 -39.28 12.19 5.16
C VAL A 256 -38.49 11.32 6.12
N ASP A 257 -38.95 10.11 6.42
CA ASP A 257 -38.23 9.13 7.25
C ASP A 257 -36.93 8.68 6.60
N ARG A 258 -36.89 8.54 5.28
CA ARG A 258 -35.68 8.19 4.51
C ARG A 258 -34.71 9.36 4.45
N GLN A 259 -35.19 10.59 4.25
CA GLN A 259 -34.35 11.78 4.27
C GLN A 259 -33.71 11.95 5.65
N LYS A 260 -34.49 11.74 6.72
CA LYS A 260 -33.99 11.77 8.09
C LYS A 260 -32.94 10.69 8.33
N ALA A 261 -33.20 9.43 7.97
CA ALA A 261 -32.24 8.32 8.14
C ALA A 261 -30.92 8.60 7.41
N PHE A 262 -30.98 9.22 6.23
CA PHE A 262 -29.77 9.61 5.49
C PHE A 262 -28.99 10.74 6.19
N SER A 263 -29.71 11.76 6.72
CA SER A 263 -29.09 12.84 7.48
C SER A 263 -28.43 12.32 8.77
N ASP A 264 -29.16 11.51 9.52
CA ASP A 264 -28.68 10.89 10.77
C ASP A 264 -27.41 10.04 10.49
N GLU A 265 -27.39 9.31 9.38
CA GLU A 265 -26.20 8.52 8.96
C GLU A 265 -25.01 9.41 8.57
N MET A 266 -25.25 10.52 7.88
CA MET A 266 -24.19 11.48 7.57
C MET A 266 -23.59 12.10 8.84
N GLU A 267 -24.41 12.44 9.82
CA GLU A 267 -23.96 12.94 11.13
C GLU A 267 -23.16 11.88 11.88
N ARG A 268 -23.65 10.63 11.90
CA ARG A 268 -22.92 9.49 12.50
C ARG A 268 -21.55 9.29 11.84
N MET A 269 -21.46 9.37 10.51
CA MET A 269 -20.19 9.26 9.80
C MET A 269 -19.20 10.36 10.21
N ILE A 270 -19.68 11.59 10.45
CA ILE A 270 -18.86 12.70 10.94
C ILE A 270 -18.33 12.38 12.35
N GLU A 271 -19.19 11.94 13.24
CA GLU A 271 -18.84 11.70 14.65
C GLU A 271 -17.91 10.50 14.83
N GLU A 272 -18.21 9.36 14.17
CA GLU A 272 -17.50 8.11 14.40
C GLU A 272 -16.27 7.95 13.49
N TRP A 273 -16.35 8.41 12.25
CA TRP A 273 -15.33 8.10 11.23
C TRP A 273 -14.50 9.29 10.80
N ALA A 274 -15.14 10.43 10.49
CA ALA A 274 -14.40 11.60 10.05
C ALA A 274 -13.38 12.04 11.12
N ASN A 275 -12.20 12.42 10.69
CA ASN A 275 -11.06 12.85 11.52
C ASN A 275 -10.42 11.77 12.41
N LYS A 276 -10.97 10.55 12.49
CA LYS A 276 -10.41 9.50 13.34
C LYS A 276 -10.05 8.23 12.58
N ARG A 277 -10.90 7.79 11.64
CA ARG A 277 -10.78 6.50 10.97
C ARG A 277 -10.88 6.55 9.45
N LEU A 278 -11.68 7.48 8.89
CA LEU A 278 -11.82 7.67 7.45
C LEU A 278 -11.13 8.95 7.02
N PHE A 279 -10.15 8.82 6.15
CA PHE A 279 -9.42 9.92 5.54
C PHE A 279 -9.54 9.80 4.03
N CYS A 280 -10.19 10.77 3.41
CA CYS A 280 -10.38 10.83 1.97
C CYS A 280 -9.57 11.99 1.39
N ILE A 281 -8.80 11.70 0.35
CA ILE A 281 -7.97 12.67 -0.35
C ILE A 281 -8.45 12.75 -1.79
N GLU A 282 -8.83 13.93 -2.23
CA GLU A 282 -9.14 14.22 -3.62
C GLU A 282 -8.10 15.14 -4.23
N ASN A 283 -8.07 15.19 -5.56
CA ASN A 283 -7.21 16.11 -6.29
C ASN A 283 -7.93 17.46 -6.40
N GLU A 284 -7.78 18.31 -5.41
CA GLU A 284 -8.18 19.71 -5.51
C GLU A 284 -7.14 20.51 -6.29
N ALA A 285 -7.56 21.59 -6.94
CA ALA A 285 -6.66 22.49 -7.69
C ALA A 285 -5.51 23.07 -6.82
N ALA A 286 -5.65 23.01 -5.50
CA ALA A 286 -4.65 23.43 -4.52
C ALA A 286 -3.81 22.28 -3.94
N SER A 287 -4.11 21.00 -4.24
CA SER A 287 -3.38 19.85 -3.73
C SER A 287 -2.72 19.10 -4.90
N PRO A 288 -1.39 19.08 -4.99
CA PRO A 288 -0.68 18.45 -6.12
C PRO A 288 -0.59 16.94 -5.94
N LEU A 289 -1.70 16.22 -6.05
CA LEU A 289 -1.72 14.75 -6.15
C LEU A 289 -1.88 14.32 -7.62
N ALA A 290 -1.24 15.05 -8.53
CA ALA A 290 -1.33 14.78 -9.96
C ALA A 290 -0.55 13.52 -10.34
N THR A 291 0.56 13.26 -9.66
CA THR A 291 1.49 12.20 -9.98
C THR A 291 1.48 11.08 -8.93
N ILE A 292 1.98 9.91 -9.32
CA ILE A 292 2.15 8.78 -8.39
C ILE A 292 3.19 9.10 -7.31
N GLU A 293 4.19 9.89 -7.64
CA GLU A 293 5.22 10.34 -6.70
C GLU A 293 4.61 11.21 -5.60
N ASP A 294 3.67 12.09 -5.97
CA ASP A 294 2.93 12.91 -5.00
C ASP A 294 2.07 12.05 -4.06
N LEU A 295 1.32 11.08 -4.61
CA LEU A 295 0.53 10.14 -3.81
C LEU A 295 1.43 9.39 -2.84
N CYS A 296 2.53 8.82 -3.32
CA CYS A 296 3.47 8.09 -2.48
C CYS A 296 4.08 8.98 -1.37
N SER A 297 4.42 10.22 -1.69
CA SER A 297 4.97 11.17 -0.73
C SER A 297 3.94 11.58 0.31
N HIS A 298 2.69 11.84 -0.13
CA HIS A 298 1.57 12.15 0.76
C HIS A 298 1.26 10.97 1.71
N ALA A 299 1.12 9.75 1.17
CA ALA A 299 0.82 8.56 1.99
C ALA A 299 1.87 8.34 3.08
N ARG A 300 3.13 8.56 2.74
CA ARG A 300 4.24 8.49 3.70
C ARG A 300 4.15 9.55 4.79
N ALA A 301 3.96 10.80 4.38
CA ALA A 301 3.82 11.91 5.33
C ALA A 301 2.60 11.69 6.25
N TRP A 302 1.50 11.23 5.68
CA TRP A 302 0.30 10.90 6.43
C TRP A 302 0.56 9.80 7.46
N CYS A 303 1.21 8.70 7.06
CA CYS A 303 1.56 7.61 7.97
C CYS A 303 2.53 8.05 9.07
N HIS A 304 3.42 8.99 8.78
CA HIS A 304 4.33 9.54 9.79
C HIS A 304 3.58 10.35 10.86
N LEU A 305 2.56 11.10 10.45
CA LEU A 305 1.77 11.94 11.36
C LEU A 305 0.69 11.17 12.13
N HIS A 306 0.05 10.19 11.48
CA HIS A 306 -1.14 9.54 11.99
C HIS A 306 -0.96 8.03 12.28
N GLY A 307 0.22 7.47 11.95
CA GLY A 307 0.46 6.01 11.98
C GLY A 307 -0.13 5.31 10.74
N THR A 308 0.33 4.09 10.46
CA THR A 308 -0.07 3.32 9.27
C THR A 308 -1.57 3.01 9.30
N PRO A 309 -2.35 3.29 8.22
CA PRO A 309 -3.74 2.86 8.11
C PRO A 309 -3.83 1.34 7.94
N ASP A 310 -4.98 0.75 8.26
CA ASP A 310 -5.21 -0.67 8.02
C ASP A 310 -5.39 -0.97 6.53
N VAL A 311 -6.04 -0.03 5.81
CA VAL A 311 -6.24 -0.13 4.37
C VAL A 311 -6.06 1.21 3.65
N ILE A 312 -5.38 1.16 2.50
CA ILE A 312 -5.30 2.26 1.53
C ILE A 312 -6.13 1.87 0.30
N LEU A 313 -7.02 2.76 -0.14
CA LEU A 313 -7.87 2.60 -1.31
C LEU A 313 -7.45 3.60 -2.40
N VAL A 314 -7.37 3.15 -3.66
CA VAL A 314 -6.98 4.00 -4.80
C VAL A 314 -7.99 3.86 -5.93
N ASP A 315 -8.70 4.94 -6.26
CA ASP A 315 -9.74 4.97 -7.31
C ASP A 315 -9.36 6.00 -8.41
N TYR A 316 -8.79 5.58 -9.53
CA TYR A 316 -8.27 4.31 -10.02
C TYR A 316 -6.83 4.46 -10.54
N LEU A 317 -6.11 3.35 -10.76
CA LEU A 317 -4.68 3.33 -11.03
C LEU A 317 -4.27 4.15 -12.27
N GLN A 318 -5.00 3.99 -13.39
CA GLN A 318 -4.64 4.59 -14.67
C GLN A 318 -4.80 6.11 -14.73
N ILE A 319 -5.41 6.74 -13.70
CA ILE A 319 -5.60 8.19 -13.66
C ILE A 319 -4.33 8.94 -13.22
N PHE A 320 -3.37 8.25 -12.62
CA PHE A 320 -2.14 8.88 -12.15
C PHE A 320 -1.12 9.06 -13.27
N ASP A 321 -0.53 10.23 -13.31
CA ASP A 321 0.63 10.55 -14.14
C ASP A 321 1.94 10.30 -13.36
N THR A 322 3.08 10.60 -13.95
CA THR A 322 4.40 10.48 -13.32
C THR A 322 5.31 11.64 -13.74
N ASP A 323 6.14 12.10 -12.82
CA ASP A 323 7.18 13.11 -13.10
C ASP A 323 8.35 12.53 -13.91
N ARG A 324 8.39 11.22 -14.11
CA ARG A 324 9.50 10.55 -14.78
C ARG A 324 9.50 10.81 -16.29
N LYS A 325 10.50 11.55 -16.77
CA LYS A 325 10.72 11.80 -18.19
C LYS A 325 11.03 10.51 -18.95
N GLY A 326 10.48 10.37 -20.16
CA GLY A 326 10.76 9.23 -21.05
C GLY A 326 9.73 8.10 -21.02
N LEU A 327 8.69 8.16 -20.19
CA LEU A 327 7.57 7.23 -20.22
C LEU A 327 6.47 7.76 -21.16
N SER A 328 6.78 7.81 -22.46
CA SER A 328 5.85 8.32 -23.49
C SER A 328 4.75 7.30 -23.85
N ASN A 329 4.93 6.03 -23.49
CA ASN A 329 3.96 4.97 -23.73
C ASN A 329 3.04 4.82 -22.50
N SER A 330 1.74 4.85 -22.73
CA SER A 330 0.68 4.65 -21.73
C SER A 330 0.90 3.35 -20.92
N GLU A 331 1.28 2.25 -21.58
CA GLU A 331 1.55 0.96 -20.93
C GLU A 331 2.74 1.04 -19.96
N ALA A 332 3.85 1.67 -20.36
CA ALA A 332 5.02 1.84 -19.50
C ALA A 332 4.72 2.74 -18.29
N ARG A 333 3.90 3.79 -18.47
CA ARG A 333 3.43 4.65 -17.40
C ARG A 333 2.59 3.89 -16.40
N VAL A 334 1.60 3.13 -16.86
CA VAL A 334 0.72 2.33 -16.01
C VAL A 334 1.50 1.25 -15.25
N ALA A 335 2.48 0.61 -15.91
CA ALA A 335 3.39 -0.33 -15.25
C ALA A 335 4.20 0.35 -14.14
N PHE A 336 4.74 1.54 -14.41
CA PHE A 336 5.49 2.29 -13.41
C PHE A 336 4.61 2.67 -12.21
N VAL A 337 3.40 3.17 -12.43
CA VAL A 337 2.42 3.48 -11.37
C VAL A 337 2.13 2.26 -10.52
N SER A 338 1.87 1.09 -11.14
CA SER A 338 1.62 -0.17 -10.44
C SER A 338 2.79 -0.57 -9.54
N HIS A 339 4.02 -0.53 -10.07
CA HIS A 339 5.23 -0.84 -9.30
C HIS A 339 5.44 0.12 -8.11
N GLN A 340 5.15 1.42 -8.29
CA GLN A 340 5.27 2.40 -7.20
C GLN A 340 4.25 2.13 -6.08
N LEU A 341 3.01 1.80 -6.44
CA LEU A 341 1.97 1.44 -5.47
C LEU A 341 2.32 0.15 -4.73
N GLN A 342 2.80 -0.89 -5.43
CA GLN A 342 3.25 -2.12 -4.78
C GLN A 342 4.44 -1.88 -3.84
N ALA A 343 5.42 -1.08 -4.27
CA ALA A 343 6.57 -0.71 -3.43
C ALA A 343 6.13 0.06 -2.18
N LEU A 344 5.19 1.00 -2.32
CA LEU A 344 4.61 1.74 -1.21
C LEU A 344 3.84 0.81 -0.26
N GLN A 345 3.04 -0.12 -0.78
CA GLN A 345 2.31 -1.10 0.02
C GLN A 345 3.26 -1.93 0.89
N ARG A 346 4.33 -2.48 0.28
CA ARG A 346 5.35 -3.26 1.01
C ARG A 346 6.09 -2.45 2.06
N GLU A 347 6.34 -1.18 1.77
CA GLU A 347 7.00 -0.27 2.68
C GLU A 347 6.14 0.06 3.89
N LEU A 348 4.85 0.32 3.68
CA LEU A 348 3.90 0.69 4.74
C LEU A 348 3.34 -0.53 5.48
N ASP A 349 3.49 -1.73 4.93
CA ASP A 349 2.96 -3.00 5.48
C ASP A 349 1.46 -2.97 5.81
N CYS A 350 0.65 -2.28 4.97
CA CYS A 350 -0.80 -2.21 5.07
C CYS A 350 -1.47 -2.92 3.87
N VAL A 351 -2.77 -3.19 3.98
CA VAL A 351 -3.54 -3.65 2.82
C VAL A 351 -3.74 -2.47 1.86
N MET A 352 -3.49 -2.68 0.57
CA MET A 352 -3.76 -1.68 -0.47
C MET A 352 -4.68 -2.28 -1.52
N VAL A 353 -5.82 -1.62 -1.76
CA VAL A 353 -6.81 -2.03 -2.76
C VAL A 353 -6.90 -0.97 -3.84
N VAL A 354 -6.63 -1.37 -5.07
CA VAL A 354 -6.52 -0.48 -6.22
C VAL A 354 -7.54 -0.87 -7.28
N ALA A 355 -8.35 0.08 -7.74
CA ALA A 355 -9.22 -0.14 -8.89
C ALA A 355 -8.42 -0.05 -10.20
N ALA A 356 -8.73 -0.92 -11.17
CA ALA A 356 -8.14 -0.90 -12.51
C ALA A 356 -9.20 -1.10 -13.59
N GLN A 357 -9.07 -0.39 -14.71
CA GLN A 357 -10.01 -0.45 -15.80
C GLN A 357 -9.64 -1.54 -16.82
N LEU A 358 -10.64 -2.26 -17.33
CA LEU A 358 -10.48 -3.23 -18.41
C LEU A 358 -10.57 -2.56 -19.77
N ASN A 359 -10.00 -3.22 -20.79
CA ASN A 359 -10.15 -2.85 -22.20
C ASN A 359 -11.60 -3.00 -22.64
N GLU A 360 -12.06 -2.11 -23.51
CA GLU A 360 -13.40 -2.23 -24.13
C GLU A 360 -13.49 -3.48 -25.01
N SER A 361 -12.42 -3.84 -25.73
CA SER A 361 -12.36 -5.08 -26.52
C SER A 361 -12.49 -6.32 -25.67
N GLY A 362 -11.77 -6.41 -24.55
CA GLY A 362 -11.89 -7.52 -23.60
C GLY A 362 -13.29 -7.63 -22.99
N LEU A 363 -13.91 -6.49 -22.70
CA LEU A 363 -15.30 -6.43 -22.24
C LEU A 363 -16.29 -6.91 -23.30
N SER A 364 -16.13 -6.49 -24.58
CA SER A 364 -17.01 -6.92 -25.66
C SER A 364 -16.92 -8.42 -25.90
N GLU A 365 -15.72 -9.00 -25.88
CA GLU A 365 -15.51 -10.45 -25.97
C GLU A 365 -16.07 -11.19 -24.74
N SER A 366 -15.90 -10.65 -23.54
CA SER A 366 -16.48 -11.24 -22.32
C SER A 366 -18.01 -11.19 -22.31
N ARG A 367 -18.61 -10.21 -22.99
CA ARG A 367 -20.05 -10.06 -23.15
C ARG A 367 -20.63 -10.87 -24.31
N GLN A 368 -19.82 -11.36 -25.26
CA GLN A 368 -20.32 -12.24 -26.31
C GLN A 368 -20.77 -13.55 -25.69
N ALA A 369 -22.09 -13.68 -25.63
CA ALA A 369 -22.74 -14.91 -25.20
C ALA A 369 -22.38 -16.03 -26.18
N LYS A 370 -21.64 -17.04 -25.74
CA LYS A 370 -21.46 -18.30 -26.45
C LYS A 370 -22.39 -19.31 -25.82
N HIS A 371 -23.05 -20.10 -26.65
CA HIS A 371 -23.86 -21.22 -26.18
C HIS A 371 -23.00 -22.49 -26.32
N ASP A 372 -23.11 -23.40 -25.35
CA ASP A 372 -22.57 -24.74 -25.48
C ASP A 372 -23.44 -25.59 -26.43
N GLU A 373 -23.03 -26.86 -26.63
CA GLU A 373 -23.73 -27.80 -27.49
C GLU A 373 -25.18 -28.07 -27.05
N ASP A 374 -25.49 -27.84 -25.76
CA ASP A 374 -26.80 -27.97 -25.14
C ASP A 374 -27.59 -26.66 -25.16
N GLY A 375 -27.11 -25.60 -25.83
CA GLY A 375 -27.75 -24.29 -25.90
C GLY A 375 -27.66 -23.48 -24.60
N LYS A 376 -26.84 -23.89 -23.64
CA LYS A 376 -26.63 -23.18 -22.40
C LYS A 376 -25.58 -22.06 -22.58
N LEU A 377 -25.90 -20.90 -22.05
CA LEU A 377 -25.07 -19.73 -22.14
C LEU A 377 -23.75 -19.93 -21.37
N ILE A 378 -22.61 -19.83 -22.09
CA ILE A 378 -21.29 -19.82 -21.52
C ILE A 378 -20.82 -18.37 -21.41
N HIS A 379 -20.60 -17.90 -20.20
CA HIS A 379 -20.00 -16.59 -19.93
C HIS A 379 -18.48 -16.71 -19.93
N ARG A 380 -17.80 -15.95 -20.79
CA ARG A 380 -16.36 -15.76 -20.66
C ARG A 380 -16.08 -14.77 -19.53
N MET A 381 -15.48 -15.25 -18.44
CA MET A 381 -15.00 -14.37 -17.37
C MET A 381 -13.82 -13.51 -17.86
N PRO A 382 -13.72 -12.27 -17.40
CA PRO A 382 -12.52 -11.46 -17.65
C PRO A 382 -11.25 -12.18 -17.16
N HIS A 383 -10.15 -11.96 -17.85
CA HIS A 383 -8.87 -12.51 -17.48
C HIS A 383 -7.76 -11.45 -17.62
N ARG A 384 -6.54 -11.80 -17.23
CA ARG A 384 -5.37 -10.90 -17.24
C ARG A 384 -5.14 -10.15 -18.55
N GLY A 385 -5.45 -10.76 -19.71
CA GLY A 385 -5.29 -10.13 -21.02
C GLY A 385 -6.27 -9.00 -21.29
N ASP A 386 -7.33 -8.87 -20.49
CA ASP A 386 -8.36 -7.83 -20.64
C ASP A 386 -8.01 -6.55 -19.85
N LEU A 387 -6.89 -6.54 -19.11
CA LEU A 387 -6.42 -5.33 -18.41
C LEU A 387 -5.94 -4.29 -19.43
N ARG A 388 -6.47 -3.08 -19.28
CA ARG A 388 -6.08 -1.95 -20.11
C ARG A 388 -4.65 -1.53 -19.78
N GLU A 389 -3.84 -1.39 -20.84
CA GLU A 389 -2.54 -0.73 -20.83
C GLU A 389 -1.40 -1.43 -20.09
N SER A 390 -1.62 -2.49 -19.28
CA SER A 390 -0.47 -3.18 -18.67
C SER A 390 -0.74 -4.55 -18.06
N GLN A 391 0.01 -5.56 -18.51
CA GLN A 391 0.12 -6.85 -17.81
C GLN A 391 0.91 -6.73 -16.49
N ALA A 392 1.69 -5.67 -16.30
CA ALA A 392 2.45 -5.43 -15.09
C ALA A 392 1.54 -5.35 -13.86
N ILE A 393 0.35 -4.76 -13.99
CA ILE A 393 -0.66 -4.72 -12.92
C ILE A 393 -0.97 -6.13 -12.39
N TYR A 394 -1.14 -7.09 -13.30
CA TYR A 394 -1.40 -8.47 -12.91
C TYR A 394 -0.20 -9.11 -12.19
N HIS A 395 1.02 -8.83 -12.65
CA HIS A 395 2.23 -9.37 -12.04
C HIS A 395 2.46 -8.82 -10.63
N ASP A 396 2.23 -7.54 -10.44
CA ASP A 396 2.41 -6.86 -9.15
C ASP A 396 1.37 -7.29 -8.11
N ALA A 397 0.12 -7.49 -8.53
CA ALA A 397 -0.97 -7.85 -7.64
C ALA A 397 -0.70 -9.16 -6.88
N ASP A 398 -0.97 -9.19 -5.60
CA ASP A 398 -1.05 -10.41 -4.80
C ASP A 398 -2.38 -11.11 -5.02
N ARG A 399 -3.46 -10.32 -5.12
CA ARG A 399 -4.79 -10.76 -5.58
C ARG A 399 -5.28 -9.93 -6.75
N MET A 400 -5.87 -10.60 -7.74
CA MET A 400 -6.61 -9.97 -8.83
C MET A 400 -8.06 -10.43 -8.76
N ILE A 401 -8.96 -9.47 -8.65
CA ILE A 401 -10.41 -9.71 -8.58
C ILE A 401 -11.05 -8.97 -9.75
N PHE A 402 -11.82 -9.69 -10.58
CA PHE A 402 -12.60 -9.08 -11.64
C PHE A 402 -14.05 -8.95 -11.24
N LEU A 403 -14.63 -7.78 -11.47
CA LEU A 403 -16.06 -7.54 -11.40
C LEU A 403 -16.65 -7.75 -12.80
N TYR A 404 -17.48 -8.74 -12.94
CA TYR A 404 -18.10 -9.10 -14.21
C TYR A 404 -19.62 -9.00 -14.11
N MET A 405 -20.20 -8.17 -14.95
CA MET A 405 -21.65 -8.08 -15.17
C MET A 405 -21.98 -8.85 -16.44
N PRO A 406 -22.78 -9.93 -16.36
CA PRO A 406 -23.29 -10.59 -17.55
C PRO A 406 -24.12 -9.65 -18.42
N PRO A 407 -24.16 -9.84 -19.76
CA PRO A 407 -25.06 -9.08 -20.64
C PRO A 407 -26.50 -9.18 -20.19
N GLU A 408 -27.29 -8.10 -20.37
CA GLU A 408 -28.70 -8.03 -19.95
C GLU A 408 -29.59 -9.02 -20.68
N ASP A 409 -29.21 -9.47 -21.89
CA ASP A 409 -29.96 -10.40 -22.75
C ASP A 409 -30.04 -11.85 -22.21
N THR A 410 -29.29 -12.14 -21.15
CA THR A 410 -29.35 -13.44 -20.49
C THR A 410 -30.53 -13.51 -19.55
N ALA A 411 -31.70 -13.66 -20.15
CA ALA A 411 -33.01 -13.99 -19.59
C ALA A 411 -33.09 -14.08 -18.05
N GLY A 412 -33.52 -13.01 -17.39
CA GLY A 412 -33.91 -13.03 -15.98
C GLY A 412 -32.85 -12.47 -14.99
N ASN A 413 -31.70 -11.96 -15.44
CA ASN A 413 -30.65 -11.45 -14.53
C ASN A 413 -30.91 -10.04 -14.00
N SER A 414 -31.82 -9.27 -14.57
CA SER A 414 -32.22 -7.96 -14.08
C SER A 414 -33.61 -8.01 -13.49
N GLN A 415 -33.76 -8.00 -12.17
CA GLN A 415 -35.05 -7.71 -11.55
C GLN A 415 -35.23 -6.19 -11.53
N VAL A 416 -35.90 -5.66 -12.54
CA VAL A 416 -36.27 -4.24 -12.59
C VAL A 416 -37.64 -4.12 -11.91
N GLN A 417 -37.65 -3.66 -10.68
CA GLN A 417 -38.83 -3.11 -10.05
C GLN A 417 -38.84 -1.59 -10.28
N PRO A 418 -39.99 -0.90 -10.34
CA PRO A 418 -40.03 0.55 -10.45
C PRO A 418 -39.15 1.17 -9.36
N GLY A 419 -38.08 1.89 -9.74
CA GLY A 419 -37.12 2.52 -8.83
C GLY A 419 -35.97 1.62 -8.33
N LEU A 420 -35.90 0.34 -8.73
CA LEU A 420 -34.82 -0.54 -8.30
C LEU A 420 -34.19 -1.29 -9.48
N VAL A 421 -32.92 -1.04 -9.72
CA VAL A 421 -32.11 -1.83 -10.67
C VAL A 421 -31.20 -2.76 -9.86
N ARG A 422 -31.49 -4.05 -9.93
CA ARG A 422 -30.66 -5.12 -9.36
C ARG A 422 -29.98 -5.88 -10.49
N ILE A 423 -28.65 -5.88 -10.50
CA ILE A 423 -27.84 -6.52 -11.54
C ILE A 423 -26.99 -7.62 -10.89
N GLU A 424 -27.00 -8.82 -11.45
CA GLU A 424 -26.11 -9.89 -11.01
C GLU A 424 -24.66 -9.54 -11.39
N VAL A 425 -23.76 -9.65 -10.45
CA VAL A 425 -22.33 -9.39 -10.62
C VAL A 425 -21.53 -10.54 -10.04
N TRP A 426 -20.53 -10.95 -10.78
CA TRP A 426 -19.55 -11.91 -10.28
C TRP A 426 -18.33 -11.19 -9.74
N TRP A 427 -17.95 -11.53 -8.51
CA TRP A 427 -16.66 -11.24 -7.96
C TRP A 427 -15.76 -12.45 -8.21
N TYR A 428 -14.97 -12.36 -9.28
CA TYR A 428 -14.12 -13.45 -9.72
C TYR A 428 -12.67 -13.19 -9.32
N GLN A 429 -12.16 -13.94 -8.35
CA GLN A 429 -10.76 -13.91 -7.96
C GLN A 429 -9.95 -14.80 -8.89
N GLU A 430 -9.34 -14.21 -9.93
CA GLU A 430 -8.53 -14.93 -10.91
C GLU A 430 -7.15 -15.29 -10.35
N LYS A 431 -6.57 -14.41 -9.53
CA LYS A 431 -5.25 -14.60 -8.95
C LYS A 431 -5.26 -14.45 -7.45
N ARG A 432 -4.54 -15.34 -6.79
CA ARG A 432 -4.12 -15.25 -5.40
C ARG A 432 -2.79 -15.97 -5.22
N ARG A 433 -1.74 -15.27 -4.75
CA ARG A 433 -0.41 -15.88 -4.56
C ARG A 433 -0.43 -16.99 -3.53
N THR A 434 -1.19 -16.85 -2.46
CA THR A 434 -1.19 -17.75 -1.30
C THR A 434 -2.46 -18.59 -1.17
N GLY A 435 -3.25 -18.77 -2.24
CA GLY A 435 -4.52 -19.48 -2.09
C GLY A 435 -5.21 -19.87 -3.39
N ARG A 436 -6.46 -20.32 -3.25
CA ARG A 436 -7.28 -20.79 -4.37
C ARG A 436 -7.99 -19.62 -5.05
N THR A 437 -8.24 -19.76 -6.35
CA THR A 437 -9.14 -18.90 -7.11
C THR A 437 -10.59 -19.28 -6.82
N SER A 438 -11.51 -18.32 -6.87
CA SER A 438 -12.93 -18.55 -6.63
C SER A 438 -13.78 -17.46 -7.31
N ALA A 439 -15.03 -17.77 -7.55
CA ALA A 439 -16.00 -16.82 -8.08
C ALA A 439 -17.25 -16.79 -7.18
N VAL A 440 -17.66 -15.61 -6.78
CA VAL A 440 -18.82 -15.40 -5.93
C VAL A 440 -19.81 -14.49 -6.61
N LYS A 441 -21.07 -14.93 -6.66
CA LYS A 441 -22.17 -14.09 -7.15
C LYS A 441 -22.61 -13.11 -6.08
N ALA A 442 -22.80 -11.86 -6.48
CA ALA A 442 -23.41 -10.79 -5.71
C ALA A 442 -24.49 -10.09 -6.56
N VAL A 443 -25.29 -9.28 -5.94
CA VAL A 443 -26.26 -8.40 -6.61
C VAL A 443 -25.81 -6.96 -6.41
N PHE A 444 -25.67 -6.23 -7.49
CA PHE A 444 -25.42 -4.79 -7.47
C PHE A 444 -26.75 -4.03 -7.44
N GLU A 445 -27.08 -3.43 -6.32
CA GLU A 445 -28.18 -2.49 -6.16
C GLU A 445 -27.70 -1.10 -6.59
N LYS A 446 -27.92 -0.78 -7.87
CA LYS A 446 -27.38 0.41 -8.51
C LYS A 446 -27.86 1.71 -7.83
N CYS A 447 -29.15 1.77 -7.48
CA CYS A 447 -29.78 2.93 -6.83
C CYS A 447 -29.14 3.27 -5.46
N TYR A 448 -28.71 2.24 -4.75
CA TYR A 448 -28.10 2.37 -3.42
C TYR A 448 -26.58 2.22 -3.45
N THR A 449 -25.98 2.15 -4.63
CA THR A 449 -24.53 2.04 -4.87
C THR A 449 -23.84 1.01 -3.98
N ARG A 450 -24.44 -0.20 -3.83
CA ARG A 450 -23.91 -1.27 -2.96
C ARG A 450 -24.02 -2.65 -3.58
N PHE A 451 -23.17 -3.57 -3.15
CA PHE A 451 -23.34 -4.99 -3.42
C PHE A 451 -24.02 -5.66 -2.22
N VAL A 452 -24.94 -6.56 -2.52
CA VAL A 452 -25.60 -7.42 -1.55
C VAL A 452 -25.40 -8.89 -1.91
N PRO A 453 -25.50 -9.84 -0.95
CA PRO A 453 -25.37 -11.27 -1.25
C PRO A 453 -26.39 -11.71 -2.29
N HIS A 454 -25.97 -12.58 -3.22
CA HIS A 454 -26.89 -13.22 -4.16
C HIS A 454 -27.91 -14.07 -3.40
N GLY A 455 -29.19 -13.91 -3.74
CA GLY A 455 -30.31 -14.57 -3.03
C GLY A 455 -30.81 -13.82 -1.79
N ASP A 456 -30.31 -12.60 -1.54
CA ASP A 456 -30.89 -11.72 -0.52
C ASP A 456 -32.33 -11.35 -0.92
N LYS A 457 -33.28 -11.82 -0.09
CA LYS A 457 -34.73 -11.63 -0.31
C LYS A 457 -35.29 -10.39 0.41
N ARG A 458 -34.44 -9.62 1.10
CA ARG A 458 -34.88 -8.41 1.79
C ARG A 458 -35.47 -7.43 0.78
N PRO A 459 -36.53 -6.69 1.15
CA PRO A 459 -37.03 -5.60 0.32
C PRO A 459 -35.92 -4.60 0.00
N ALA A 460 -35.93 -4.08 -1.20
CA ALA A 460 -34.99 -3.06 -1.60
C ALA A 460 -35.08 -1.85 -0.68
N GLY A 461 -33.92 -1.23 -0.39
CA GLY A 461 -33.85 -0.10 0.52
C GLY A 461 -33.99 -0.44 2.01
N THR A 462 -34.08 -1.72 2.40
CA THR A 462 -33.90 -2.08 3.80
C THR A 462 -32.43 -1.92 4.19
N ALA A 463 -32.17 -1.38 5.38
CA ALA A 463 -30.85 -1.31 5.94
C ALA A 463 -30.16 -2.69 5.90
N PRO A 464 -28.83 -2.78 5.72
CA PRO A 464 -28.10 -4.02 5.87
C PRO A 464 -28.48 -4.69 7.20
N ALA A 465 -28.31 -6.04 7.26
CA ALA A 465 -28.54 -6.76 8.52
C ALA A 465 -27.76 -6.09 9.66
N PRO A 466 -28.30 -6.08 10.90
CA PRO A 466 -27.60 -5.51 12.03
C PRO A 466 -26.21 -6.10 12.11
N ARG A 467 -25.23 -5.24 12.29
CA ARG A 467 -23.81 -5.55 12.30
C ARG A 467 -23.50 -6.57 13.38
N ALA A 468 -22.64 -7.54 13.08
CA ALA A 468 -21.97 -8.25 14.14
C ALA A 468 -21.23 -7.22 15.03
N PRO A 469 -21.30 -7.34 16.37
CA PRO A 469 -20.63 -6.40 17.26
C PRO A 469 -19.15 -6.35 16.94
N SER A 470 -18.60 -5.14 16.94
CA SER A 470 -17.18 -4.91 16.65
C SER A 470 -16.31 -5.68 17.66
N VAL A 471 -15.18 -6.19 17.19
CA VAL A 471 -14.18 -6.87 18.05
C VAL A 471 -13.71 -5.99 19.23
N ALA A 472 -13.98 -4.67 19.16
CA ALA A 472 -13.69 -3.71 20.22
C ALA A 472 -14.49 -3.93 21.51
N ASP A 473 -15.63 -4.64 21.46
CA ASP A 473 -16.51 -4.86 22.60
C ASP A 473 -16.28 -6.19 23.34
N GLY A 474 -15.17 -6.86 23.09
CA GLY A 474 -14.80 -8.09 23.83
C GLY A 474 -15.69 -9.31 23.59
N VAL A 475 -16.54 -9.30 22.57
CA VAL A 475 -17.46 -10.40 22.27
C VAL A 475 -16.71 -11.53 21.58
N LYS A 476 -16.67 -12.69 22.25
CA LYS A 476 -16.13 -13.94 21.70
C LYS A 476 -16.88 -14.34 20.44
N PHE A 477 -16.15 -14.47 19.34
CA PHE A 477 -16.66 -14.95 18.06
C PHE A 477 -17.24 -16.37 18.21
N ASP A 478 -18.55 -16.50 18.03
CA ASP A 478 -19.21 -17.82 18.09
C ASP A 478 -18.91 -18.62 16.81
N LYS A 479 -18.00 -19.57 16.92
CA LYS A 479 -17.58 -20.46 15.83
C LYS A 479 -18.73 -21.29 15.23
N SER A 480 -19.82 -21.52 15.97
CA SER A 480 -20.92 -22.38 15.53
C SER A 480 -21.75 -21.80 14.38
N LYS A 481 -21.76 -20.49 14.22
CA LYS A 481 -22.50 -19.80 13.14
C LYS A 481 -21.81 -19.78 11.79
N TYR A 482 -20.52 -20.11 11.72
CA TYR A 482 -19.71 -20.02 10.50
C TYR A 482 -19.15 -21.35 9.99
N LEU A 483 -19.32 -22.41 10.77
CA LEU A 483 -19.02 -23.79 10.38
C LEU A 483 -20.35 -24.55 10.20
N GLY A 484 -21.16 -24.10 9.26
CA GLY A 484 -22.36 -24.84 8.81
C GLY A 484 -21.93 -26.16 8.18
N GLY A 485 -22.41 -27.25 8.79
CA GLY A 485 -22.13 -28.62 8.58
C GLY A 485 -21.97 -29.10 7.14
N GLY A 486 -20.90 -29.83 6.95
CA GLY A 486 -20.80 -30.84 5.94
C GLY A 486 -21.00 -32.19 6.61
N SER A 487 -22.12 -32.81 6.37
CA SER A 487 -22.30 -34.25 6.37
C SER A 487 -22.55 -34.65 4.93
#